data_560742dc0a34113efa2d7c0e89ce46d0
#
_entry.id   560742dc0a34113efa2d7c0e89ce46d0
#
_cell.length_a   1.000
_cell.length_b   1.000
_cell.length_c   1.000
_cell.angle_alpha   90.00
_cell.angle_beta   90.00
_cell.angle_gamma   90.00
#
_symmetry.space_group_name_H-M   'P 1'
#
loop_
_entity.id
_entity.type
_entity.pdbx_description
1 polymer ?
#
loop_
_entity_poly.entity_id
_entity_poly.type
_entity_poly.pdbx_seq_one_letter_code
_entity_poly.pdbx_strand_id
1 'polypeptide(L)'
;MTMPTRVTEASMTTKALADIQRSASRGQKLQQQISSGKQLSRPSDSPTGTVTSLQLRGEVRATQQYSRNADDGLGWLGTIQDKLGDASSQILRVRDLTVQALNNTSTDPGSREALAVEIDNIRDSLIGEANTKYMGRPVFGGTTAGDVAYDTSGNYKGDAGQTTRTVGPNSKVRIETSGPEAFGTGNTQLFQVLSGISQDIRANDGSTLSDDLTNLDTAHDLLNSTLSDVGARYNRVTQMKQSADDHLLSVSSQLSDIEDEIGRAHV
;
A
#
# COMPACT_ATOMS: atom_id res chain seq x y z
N MET A 1 19.78 82.35 0.48
CA MET A 1 20.96 82.05 -0.31
C MET A 1 21.16 80.55 -0.29
N THR A 2 20.68 79.87 -1.32
CA THR A 2 20.87 78.43 -1.50
C THR A 2 22.19 78.18 -2.20
N MET A 3 23.13 77.52 -1.52
CA MET A 3 24.41 77.11 -2.16
C MET A 3 24.14 76.01 -3.18
N PRO A 4 24.55 76.17 -4.45
CA PRO A 4 24.50 75.07 -5.41
C PRO A 4 25.53 74.02 -5.00
N THR A 5 25.08 72.80 -4.77
CA THR A 5 25.98 71.67 -4.52
C THR A 5 26.84 71.44 -5.78
N ARG A 6 28.12 71.84 -5.74
CA ARG A 6 29.08 71.56 -6.79
C ARG A 6 29.28 70.04 -6.89
N VAL A 7 28.69 69.41 -7.89
CA VAL A 7 29.05 68.05 -8.24
C VAL A 7 30.46 68.07 -8.78
N THR A 8 31.45 67.61 -8.03
CA THR A 8 32.85 67.56 -8.41
C THR A 8 33.07 66.44 -9.42
N GLU A 9 34.01 66.61 -10.39
CA GLU A 9 34.37 65.59 -11.40
C GLU A 9 34.69 64.22 -10.74
N ALA A 10 35.32 64.22 -9.58
CA ALA A 10 35.59 63.04 -8.78
C ALA A 10 34.32 62.32 -8.33
N SER A 11 33.24 63.08 -8.02
CA SER A 11 31.93 62.52 -7.66
C SER A 11 31.21 61.89 -8.86
N MET A 12 31.36 62.47 -10.08
CA MET A 12 30.83 61.93 -11.31
C MET A 12 31.53 60.64 -11.73
N THR A 13 32.88 60.62 -11.69
CA THR A 13 33.68 59.41 -11.99
C THR A 13 33.41 58.28 -11.01
N THR A 14 33.32 58.55 -9.70
CA THR A 14 32.98 57.51 -8.70
C THR A 14 31.58 56.93 -8.91
N LYS A 15 30.60 57.79 -9.29
CA LYS A 15 29.24 57.34 -9.59
C LYS A 15 29.18 56.51 -10.88
N ALA A 16 29.89 56.94 -11.93
CA ALA A 16 29.98 56.20 -13.20
C ALA A 16 30.66 54.83 -13.00
N LEU A 17 31.73 54.77 -12.19
CA LEU A 17 32.41 53.51 -11.88
C LEU A 17 31.50 52.54 -11.07
N ALA A 18 30.74 53.06 -10.11
CA ALA A 18 29.77 52.29 -9.34
C ALA A 18 28.61 51.78 -10.20
N ASP A 19 28.18 52.56 -11.20
CA ASP A 19 27.13 52.16 -12.13
C ASP A 19 27.63 51.07 -13.10
N ILE A 20 28.86 51.14 -13.60
CA ILE A 20 29.50 50.10 -14.42
C ILE A 20 29.67 48.81 -13.62
N GLN A 21 30.16 48.88 -12.36
CA GLN A 21 30.30 47.72 -11.50
C GLN A 21 28.94 47.07 -11.19
N ARG A 22 27.89 47.84 -10.94
CA ARG A 22 26.52 47.34 -10.76
C ARG A 22 25.98 46.67 -12.03
N SER A 23 26.26 47.21 -13.21
CA SER A 23 25.87 46.65 -14.48
C SER A 23 26.61 45.36 -14.80
N ALA A 24 27.92 45.29 -14.55
CA ALA A 24 28.72 44.09 -14.72
C ALA A 24 28.27 42.98 -13.75
N SER A 25 27.99 43.29 -12.49
CA SER A 25 27.48 42.35 -11.50
C SER A 25 26.09 41.82 -11.88
N ARG A 26 25.20 42.68 -12.41
CA ARG A 26 23.90 42.23 -12.94
C ARG A 26 24.06 41.30 -14.15
N GLY A 27 24.97 41.63 -15.07
CA GLY A 27 25.26 40.79 -16.23
C GLY A 27 25.78 39.40 -15.83
N GLN A 28 26.69 39.33 -14.84
CA GLN A 28 27.18 38.05 -14.30
C GLN A 28 26.06 37.25 -13.65
N LYS A 29 25.16 37.89 -12.87
CA LYS A 29 24.02 37.24 -12.27
C LYS A 29 23.05 36.64 -13.27
N LEU A 30 22.69 37.41 -14.32
CA LEU A 30 21.85 36.95 -15.43
C LEU A 30 22.49 35.78 -16.19
N GLN A 31 23.79 35.86 -16.45
CA GLN A 31 24.51 34.77 -17.11
C GLN A 31 24.53 33.50 -16.27
N GLN A 32 24.64 33.63 -14.93
CA GLN A 32 24.57 32.50 -14.00
C GLN A 32 23.16 31.90 -13.96
N GLN A 33 22.11 32.74 -13.96
CA GLN A 33 20.70 32.29 -13.99
C GLN A 33 20.40 31.55 -15.29
N ILE A 34 20.80 32.11 -16.45
CA ILE A 34 20.63 31.44 -17.75
C ILE A 34 21.39 30.11 -17.81
N SER A 35 22.64 30.08 -17.32
CA SER A 35 23.46 28.86 -17.31
C SER A 35 22.93 27.78 -16.38
N SER A 36 22.32 28.14 -15.25
CA SER A 36 21.74 27.19 -14.26
C SER A 36 20.28 26.87 -14.54
N GLY A 37 19.56 27.67 -15.31
CA GLY A 37 18.13 27.60 -15.52
C GLY A 37 17.31 27.98 -14.27
N LYS A 38 17.97 28.49 -13.21
CA LYS A 38 17.34 28.80 -11.92
C LYS A 38 17.36 30.29 -11.60
N GLN A 39 16.21 30.82 -11.24
CA GLN A 39 16.05 32.19 -10.76
C GLN A 39 16.63 32.35 -9.33
N LEU A 40 16.45 31.33 -8.48
CA LEU A 40 16.96 31.30 -7.11
C LEU A 40 18.17 30.37 -7.03
N SER A 41 19.39 30.95 -7.01
CA SER A 41 20.63 30.21 -6.83
C SER A 41 21.22 30.38 -5.44
N ARG A 42 20.87 31.48 -4.72
CA ARG A 42 21.34 31.78 -3.37
C ARG A 42 20.19 32.28 -2.48
N PRO A 43 20.21 31.97 -1.16
CA PRO A 43 19.21 32.50 -0.22
C PRO A 43 19.08 34.03 -0.21
N SER A 44 20.15 34.71 -0.53
CA SER A 44 20.18 36.18 -0.63
C SER A 44 19.46 36.77 -1.84
N ASP A 45 19.15 35.94 -2.87
CA ASP A 45 18.49 36.41 -4.09
C ASP A 45 17.00 36.72 -3.83
N SER A 46 16.33 35.90 -3.01
CA SER A 46 14.99 36.15 -2.48
C SER A 46 14.79 35.41 -1.16
N PRO A 47 14.90 36.10 -0.01
CA PRO A 47 14.70 35.45 1.29
C PRO A 47 13.32 34.81 1.45
N THR A 48 12.26 35.47 0.98
CA THR A 48 10.90 34.94 1.00
C THR A 48 10.73 33.75 0.06
N GLY A 49 11.21 33.85 -1.18
CA GLY A 49 11.20 32.75 -2.15
C GLY A 49 11.98 31.53 -1.64
N THR A 50 13.12 31.74 -0.97
CA THR A 50 13.90 30.64 -0.38
C THR A 50 13.14 29.91 0.74
N VAL A 51 12.45 30.64 1.63
CA VAL A 51 11.65 30.03 2.69
C VAL A 51 10.51 29.20 2.08
N THR A 52 9.78 29.76 1.11
CA THR A 52 8.70 29.05 0.42
C THR A 52 9.20 27.82 -0.33
N SER A 53 10.32 27.94 -1.06
CA SER A 53 10.94 26.81 -1.77
C SER A 53 11.35 25.69 -0.80
N LEU A 54 11.92 26.00 0.37
CA LEU A 54 12.28 25.02 1.39
C LEU A 54 11.04 24.32 1.96
N GLN A 55 9.93 25.05 2.18
CA GLN A 55 8.66 24.46 2.61
C GLN A 55 8.10 23.50 1.56
N LEU A 56 8.00 23.95 0.30
CA LEU A 56 7.52 23.12 -0.81
C LEU A 56 8.39 21.87 -1.04
N ARG A 57 9.72 22.01 -0.95
CA ARG A 57 10.62 20.84 -1.01
C ARG A 57 10.41 19.87 0.17
N GLY A 58 10.06 20.38 1.34
CA GLY A 58 9.65 19.57 2.50
C GLY A 58 8.39 18.78 2.20
N GLU A 59 7.40 19.45 1.61
CA GLU A 59 6.12 18.87 1.22
C GLU A 59 6.27 17.83 0.10
N VAL A 60 7.08 18.11 -0.92
CA VAL A 60 7.44 17.13 -1.96
C VAL A 60 8.00 15.85 -1.34
N ARG A 61 8.98 15.95 -0.44
CA ARG A 61 9.58 14.77 0.19
C ARG A 61 8.58 13.98 1.04
N ALA A 62 7.71 14.68 1.78
CA ALA A 62 6.67 14.04 2.57
C ALA A 62 5.64 13.31 1.68
N THR A 63 5.16 13.96 0.62
CA THR A 63 4.20 13.39 -0.33
C THR A 63 4.79 12.21 -1.09
N GLN A 64 6.05 12.29 -1.51
CA GLN A 64 6.76 11.14 -2.10
C GLN A 64 6.85 9.95 -1.13
N GLN A 65 7.01 10.21 0.17
CA GLN A 65 7.00 9.13 1.16
C GLN A 65 5.61 8.52 1.31
N TYR A 66 4.54 9.33 1.26
CA TYR A 66 3.17 8.81 1.28
C TYR A 66 2.86 7.96 0.05
N SER A 67 3.30 8.38 -1.14
CA SER A 67 3.14 7.60 -2.38
C SER A 67 3.87 6.25 -2.27
N ARG A 68 5.12 6.22 -1.81
CA ARG A 68 5.86 4.95 -1.58
C ARG A 68 5.19 4.04 -0.54
N ASN A 69 4.68 4.62 0.55
CA ASN A 69 3.95 3.87 1.57
C ASN A 69 2.65 3.28 1.02
N ALA A 70 1.99 4.02 0.11
CA ALA A 70 0.80 3.55 -0.57
C ALA A 70 1.12 2.39 -1.52
N ASP A 71 2.22 2.47 -2.29
CA ASP A 71 2.67 1.38 -3.15
C ASP A 71 2.95 0.09 -2.36
N ASP A 72 3.66 0.19 -1.25
CA ASP A 72 3.91 -0.95 -0.36
C ASP A 72 2.60 -1.51 0.21
N GLY A 73 1.67 -0.63 0.62
CA GLY A 73 0.34 -1.03 1.11
C GLY A 73 -0.50 -1.72 0.06
N LEU A 74 -0.49 -1.25 -1.19
CA LEU A 74 -1.21 -1.86 -2.31
C LEU A 74 -0.64 -3.25 -2.65
N GLY A 75 0.69 -3.40 -2.65
CA GLY A 75 1.31 -4.70 -2.87
C GLY A 75 0.92 -5.72 -1.79
N TRP A 76 0.89 -5.30 -0.53
CA TRP A 76 0.46 -6.16 0.58
C TRP A 76 -1.02 -6.55 0.48
N LEU A 77 -1.91 -5.54 0.36
CA LEU A 77 -3.36 -5.77 0.28
C LEU A 77 -3.76 -6.55 -0.98
N GLY A 78 -3.09 -6.31 -2.13
CA GLY A 78 -3.29 -7.06 -3.36
C GLY A 78 -2.96 -8.53 -3.18
N THR A 79 -1.82 -8.85 -2.55
CA THR A 79 -1.45 -10.25 -2.25
C THR A 79 -2.49 -10.94 -1.37
N ILE A 80 -3.01 -10.24 -0.33
CA ILE A 80 -4.07 -10.79 0.52
C ILE A 80 -5.35 -11.03 -0.29
N GLN A 81 -5.76 -10.05 -1.10
CA GLN A 81 -6.97 -10.13 -1.92
C GLN A 81 -6.93 -11.29 -2.91
N ASP A 82 -5.80 -11.47 -3.59
CA ASP A 82 -5.60 -12.57 -4.53
C ASP A 82 -5.73 -13.92 -3.81
N LYS A 83 -5.07 -14.07 -2.65
CA LYS A 83 -5.10 -15.34 -1.90
C LYS A 83 -6.44 -15.64 -1.26
N LEU A 84 -7.17 -14.63 -0.79
CA LEU A 84 -8.54 -14.83 -0.32
C LEU A 84 -9.50 -15.18 -1.47
N GLY A 85 -9.30 -14.63 -2.66
CA GLY A 85 -10.07 -14.99 -3.86
C GLY A 85 -9.83 -16.43 -4.31
N ASP A 86 -8.56 -16.87 -4.34
CA ASP A 86 -8.19 -18.25 -4.62
C ASP A 86 -8.81 -19.20 -3.58
N ALA A 87 -8.69 -18.87 -2.29
CA ALA A 87 -9.27 -19.66 -1.19
C ALA A 87 -10.80 -19.76 -1.28
N SER A 88 -11.50 -18.66 -1.60
CA SER A 88 -12.96 -18.68 -1.82
C SER A 88 -13.36 -19.68 -2.90
N SER A 89 -12.63 -19.72 -4.00
CA SER A 89 -12.88 -20.65 -5.10
C SER A 89 -12.66 -22.12 -4.70
N GLN A 90 -11.64 -22.38 -3.89
CA GLN A 90 -11.35 -23.73 -3.39
C GLN A 90 -12.41 -24.19 -2.36
N ILE A 91 -12.91 -23.30 -1.51
CA ILE A 91 -14.00 -23.60 -0.57
C ILE A 91 -15.27 -24.01 -1.32
N LEU A 92 -15.62 -23.32 -2.41
CA LEU A 92 -16.76 -23.71 -3.25
C LEU A 92 -16.57 -25.13 -3.84
N ARG A 93 -15.35 -25.48 -4.25
CA ARG A 93 -15.03 -26.86 -4.70
C ARG A 93 -15.22 -27.88 -3.57
N VAL A 94 -14.76 -27.58 -2.34
CA VAL A 94 -15.01 -28.48 -1.19
C VAL A 94 -16.49 -28.63 -0.91
N ARG A 95 -17.25 -27.54 -1.01
CA ARG A 95 -18.71 -27.57 -0.84
C ARG A 95 -19.37 -28.53 -1.84
N ASP A 96 -18.98 -28.46 -3.10
CA ASP A 96 -19.50 -29.36 -4.14
C ASP A 96 -19.16 -30.83 -3.86
N LEU A 97 -17.92 -31.13 -3.41
CA LEU A 97 -17.49 -32.48 -3.03
C LEU A 97 -18.26 -32.99 -1.80
N THR A 98 -18.51 -32.12 -0.82
CA THR A 98 -19.29 -32.47 0.38
C THR A 98 -20.74 -32.77 0.03
N VAL A 99 -21.37 -31.96 -0.82
CA VAL A 99 -22.73 -32.23 -1.32
C VAL A 99 -22.77 -33.53 -2.13
N GLN A 100 -21.76 -33.81 -2.94
CA GLN A 100 -21.64 -35.09 -3.67
C GLN A 100 -21.53 -36.25 -2.66
N ALA A 101 -20.76 -36.14 -1.59
CA ALA A 101 -20.65 -37.16 -0.56
C ALA A 101 -21.98 -37.41 0.16
N LEU A 102 -22.72 -36.34 0.50
CA LEU A 102 -24.05 -36.41 1.13
C LEU A 102 -25.07 -37.15 0.24
N ASN A 103 -25.05 -36.90 -1.06
CA ASN A 103 -25.98 -37.53 -2.01
C ASN A 103 -25.62 -38.99 -2.28
N ASN A 104 -24.38 -39.38 -2.05
CA ASN A 104 -23.86 -40.71 -2.36
C ASN A 104 -23.75 -41.61 -1.10
N THR A 105 -24.70 -41.57 -0.18
CA THR A 105 -24.68 -42.29 1.10
C THR A 105 -24.62 -43.84 0.95
N SER A 106 -24.81 -44.39 -0.23
CA SER A 106 -24.64 -45.83 -0.54
C SER A 106 -23.34 -46.15 -1.31
N THR A 107 -22.39 -45.21 -1.36
CA THR A 107 -21.24 -45.30 -2.24
C THR A 107 -20.19 -46.29 -1.74
N ASP A 108 -19.53 -46.94 -2.70
CA ASP A 108 -18.33 -47.73 -2.52
C ASP A 108 -17.27 -47.00 -1.64
N PRO A 109 -16.65 -47.71 -0.65
CA PRO A 109 -15.60 -47.11 0.21
C PRO A 109 -14.47 -46.45 -0.57
N GLY A 110 -14.10 -46.95 -1.76
CA GLY A 110 -13.07 -46.35 -2.60
C GLY A 110 -13.45 -44.98 -3.14
N SER A 111 -14.74 -44.77 -3.47
CA SER A 111 -15.25 -43.48 -3.95
C SER A 111 -15.24 -42.42 -2.83
N ARG A 112 -15.61 -42.81 -1.60
CA ARG A 112 -15.53 -41.91 -0.44
C ARG A 112 -14.09 -41.50 -0.10
N GLU A 113 -13.16 -42.47 -0.13
CA GLU A 113 -11.75 -42.20 0.09
C GLU A 113 -11.20 -41.22 -0.96
N ALA A 114 -11.60 -41.37 -2.24
CA ALA A 114 -11.18 -40.45 -3.29
C ALA A 114 -11.66 -39.01 -3.03
N LEU A 115 -12.94 -38.81 -2.60
CA LEU A 115 -13.46 -37.49 -2.24
C LEU A 115 -12.72 -36.90 -1.02
N ALA A 116 -12.50 -37.71 0.00
CA ALA A 116 -11.81 -37.28 1.21
C ALA A 116 -10.36 -36.86 0.92
N VAL A 117 -9.63 -37.63 0.10
CA VAL A 117 -8.27 -37.28 -0.32
C VAL A 117 -8.23 -36.00 -1.15
N GLU A 118 -9.23 -35.74 -2.02
CA GLU A 118 -9.32 -34.47 -2.75
C GLU A 118 -9.49 -33.29 -1.79
N ILE A 119 -10.33 -33.41 -0.76
CA ILE A 119 -10.53 -32.38 0.28
C ILE A 119 -9.26 -32.18 1.10
N ASP A 120 -8.55 -33.23 1.48
CA ASP A 120 -7.28 -33.13 2.18
C ASP A 120 -6.24 -32.36 1.34
N ASN A 121 -6.16 -32.64 0.05
CA ASN A 121 -5.27 -31.91 -0.86
C ASN A 121 -5.65 -30.43 -1.00
N ILE A 122 -6.94 -30.11 -1.05
CA ILE A 122 -7.41 -28.72 -1.06
C ILE A 122 -7.05 -28.03 0.26
N ARG A 123 -7.24 -28.72 1.40
CA ARG A 123 -6.85 -28.19 2.72
C ARG A 123 -5.37 -27.85 2.78
N ASP A 124 -4.50 -28.74 2.32
CA ASP A 124 -3.05 -28.52 2.32
C ASP A 124 -2.65 -27.36 1.37
N SER A 125 -3.33 -27.24 0.22
CA SER A 125 -3.19 -26.10 -0.70
C SER A 125 -3.58 -24.78 0.00
N LEU A 126 -4.71 -24.75 0.69
CA LEU A 126 -5.20 -23.58 1.43
C LEU A 126 -4.27 -23.18 2.60
N ILE A 127 -3.67 -24.14 3.30
CA ILE A 127 -2.63 -23.87 4.31
C ILE A 127 -1.40 -23.25 3.62
N GLY A 128 -1.02 -23.72 2.44
CA GLY A 128 0.04 -23.12 1.63
C GLY A 128 -0.25 -21.67 1.24
N GLU A 129 -1.48 -21.38 0.83
CA GLU A 129 -1.93 -20.01 0.51
C GLU A 129 -1.98 -19.12 1.73
N ALA A 130 -2.44 -19.62 2.88
CA ALA A 130 -2.44 -18.91 4.14
C ALA A 130 -1.01 -18.58 4.65
N ASN A 131 0.00 -19.29 4.15
CA ASN A 131 1.41 -19.05 4.43
C ASN A 131 2.10 -18.19 3.36
N THR A 132 1.35 -17.61 2.41
CA THR A 132 1.91 -16.73 1.38
C THR A 132 2.65 -15.57 2.03
N LYS A 133 3.82 -15.24 1.47
CA LYS A 133 4.69 -14.17 1.96
C LYS A 133 4.70 -12.99 0.99
N TYR A 134 4.70 -11.79 1.54
CA TYR A 134 5.03 -10.58 0.83
C TYR A 134 6.30 -9.96 1.45
N MET A 135 7.31 -9.69 0.64
CA MET A 135 8.63 -9.20 1.09
C MET A 135 9.23 -10.05 2.23
N GLY A 136 9.05 -11.36 2.17
CA GLY A 136 9.61 -12.33 3.15
C GLY A 136 8.81 -12.50 4.43
N ARG A 137 7.67 -11.81 4.60
CA ARG A 137 6.79 -11.92 5.79
C ARG A 137 5.45 -12.55 5.40
N PRO A 138 4.92 -13.49 6.21
CA PRO A 138 3.59 -14.06 5.95
C PRO A 138 2.50 -12.98 6.06
N VAL A 139 1.65 -12.89 5.02
CA VAL A 139 0.63 -11.83 4.93
C VAL A 139 -0.50 -11.96 5.94
N PHE A 140 -0.72 -13.18 6.46
CA PHE A 140 -1.74 -13.49 7.48
C PHE A 140 -1.14 -13.72 8.88
N GLY A 141 0.17 -13.48 9.06
CA GLY A 141 0.87 -13.76 10.32
C GLY A 141 0.82 -12.64 11.35
N GLY A 142 0.12 -11.53 11.07
CA GLY A 142 0.14 -10.35 11.94
C GLY A 142 1.48 -9.60 11.85
N THR A 143 2.04 -9.22 13.01
CA THR A 143 3.34 -8.54 13.09
C THR A 143 4.52 -9.51 13.35
N THR A 144 4.25 -10.80 13.48
CA THR A 144 5.30 -11.78 13.76
C THR A 144 6.35 -11.84 12.64
N ALA A 145 7.60 -12.01 13.03
CA ALA A 145 8.70 -12.28 12.13
C ALA A 145 8.85 -13.78 11.82
N GLY A 146 7.91 -14.63 12.27
CA GLY A 146 7.90 -16.07 12.03
C GLY A 146 7.83 -16.40 10.54
N ASP A 147 8.30 -17.61 10.19
CA ASP A 147 8.34 -18.06 8.79
C ASP A 147 6.98 -18.45 8.24
N VAL A 148 6.03 -18.80 9.11
CA VAL A 148 4.71 -19.29 8.72
C VAL A 148 3.60 -18.67 9.58
N ALA A 149 2.44 -18.42 8.97
CA ALA A 149 1.23 -18.02 9.69
C ALA A 149 0.49 -19.24 10.28
N TYR A 150 0.52 -20.37 9.60
CA TYR A 150 -0.10 -21.63 10.00
C TYR A 150 0.86 -22.79 9.90
N ASP A 151 0.82 -23.71 10.86
CA ASP A 151 1.53 -24.99 10.76
C ASP A 151 0.81 -25.97 9.80
N THR A 152 1.43 -27.11 9.54
CA THR A 152 0.87 -28.15 8.66
C THR A 152 -0.44 -28.76 9.18
N SER A 153 -0.74 -28.60 10.46
CA SER A 153 -2.00 -29.03 11.07
C SER A 153 -3.10 -27.97 10.98
N GLY A 154 -2.77 -26.77 10.44
CA GLY A 154 -3.70 -25.65 10.35
C GLY A 154 -3.83 -24.82 11.64
N ASN A 155 -2.90 -24.95 12.59
CA ASN A 155 -2.91 -24.12 13.79
C ASN A 155 -2.21 -22.79 13.52
N TYR A 156 -2.83 -21.69 13.98
CA TYR A 156 -2.28 -20.35 13.84
C TYR A 156 -1.03 -20.16 14.71
N LYS A 157 0.03 -19.63 14.12
CA LYS A 157 1.32 -19.32 14.75
C LYS A 157 1.67 -17.83 14.75
N GLY A 158 0.82 -17.02 14.11
CA GLY A 158 1.00 -15.58 14.09
C GLY A 158 0.54 -14.89 15.38
N ASP A 159 0.51 -13.57 15.34
CA ASP A 159 0.02 -12.72 16.41
C ASP A 159 -1.19 -11.86 15.97
N ALA A 160 -1.79 -11.12 16.91
CA ALA A 160 -2.88 -10.19 16.66
C ALA A 160 -2.38 -8.74 16.41
N GLY A 161 -1.10 -8.57 16.10
CA GLY A 161 -0.50 -7.27 15.85
C GLY A 161 -1.01 -6.67 14.55
N GLN A 162 -1.12 -5.33 14.51
CA GLN A 162 -1.62 -4.61 13.35
C GLN A 162 -0.52 -3.79 12.69
N THR A 163 -0.37 -3.94 11.39
CA THR A 163 0.55 -3.14 10.57
C THR A 163 -0.25 -2.08 9.82
N THR A 164 0.16 -0.81 9.98
CA THR A 164 -0.45 0.33 9.29
C THR A 164 0.57 1.05 8.41
N ARG A 165 0.09 1.69 7.34
CA ARG A 165 0.89 2.61 6.52
C ARG A 165 0.28 4.00 6.57
N THR A 166 1.16 4.99 6.75
CA THR A 166 0.77 6.41 6.65
C THR A 166 0.80 6.81 5.19
N VAL A 167 -0.38 7.07 4.63
CA VAL A 167 -0.60 7.36 3.20
C VAL A 167 -1.03 8.81 2.94
N GLY A 168 -0.97 9.64 3.98
CA GLY A 168 -1.29 11.06 3.93
C GLY A 168 -1.02 11.73 5.27
N PRO A 169 -1.10 13.07 5.37
CA PRO A 169 -0.74 13.84 6.57
C PRO A 169 -1.43 13.34 7.85
N ASN A 170 -2.71 12.93 7.73
CA ASN A 170 -3.52 12.42 8.85
C ASN A 170 -4.22 11.11 8.49
N SER A 171 -3.72 10.39 7.48
CA SER A 171 -4.33 9.16 6.99
C SER A 171 -3.41 7.98 7.20
N LYS A 172 -3.87 7.04 8.04
CA LYS A 172 -3.26 5.72 8.21
C LYS A 172 -4.24 4.66 7.74
N VAL A 173 -3.74 3.66 7.04
CA VAL A 173 -4.53 2.51 6.61
C VAL A 173 -3.88 1.25 7.16
N ARG A 174 -4.68 0.36 7.71
CA ARG A 174 -4.27 -0.98 8.12
C ARG A 174 -4.12 -1.81 6.83
N ILE A 175 -2.93 -2.39 6.63
CA ILE A 175 -2.61 -3.17 5.44
C ILE A 175 -2.56 -4.67 5.69
N GLU A 176 -2.56 -5.06 6.93
CA GLU A 176 -2.49 -6.45 7.36
C GLU A 176 -3.90 -6.99 7.66
N THR A 177 -4.04 -8.31 7.57
CA THR A 177 -5.20 -9.09 8.00
C THR A 177 -4.65 -10.31 8.73
N SER A 178 -5.10 -10.56 9.95
CA SER A 178 -4.64 -11.73 10.70
C SER A 178 -5.30 -13.01 10.18
N GLY A 179 -4.62 -14.15 10.37
CA GLY A 179 -5.16 -15.44 9.98
C GLY A 179 -6.54 -15.74 10.60
N PRO A 180 -6.75 -15.54 11.91
CA PRO A 180 -8.05 -15.71 12.55
C PRO A 180 -9.18 -14.84 11.98
N GLU A 181 -8.86 -13.62 11.49
CA GLU A 181 -9.87 -12.77 10.83
C GLU A 181 -10.27 -13.30 9.46
N ALA A 182 -9.36 -13.97 8.75
CA ALA A 182 -9.61 -14.49 7.40
C ALA A 182 -10.17 -15.92 7.40
N PHE A 183 -9.61 -16.79 8.23
CA PHE A 183 -9.86 -18.24 8.21
C PHE A 183 -10.61 -18.76 9.45
N GLY A 184 -11.05 -17.87 10.33
CA GLY A 184 -11.84 -18.22 11.51
C GLY A 184 -11.03 -18.78 12.69
N THR A 185 -11.75 -19.12 13.75
CA THR A 185 -11.21 -19.70 15.00
C THR A 185 -12.13 -20.79 15.53
N GLY A 186 -11.56 -21.68 16.35
CA GLY A 186 -12.35 -22.75 16.99
C GLY A 186 -13.05 -23.66 15.98
N ASN A 187 -14.31 -23.99 16.22
CA ASN A 187 -15.07 -24.94 15.39
C ASN A 187 -15.40 -24.42 13.97
N THR A 188 -15.27 -23.11 13.73
CA THR A 188 -15.48 -22.50 12.42
C THR A 188 -14.15 -22.17 11.72
N GLN A 189 -13.02 -22.61 12.30
CA GLN A 189 -11.73 -22.46 11.63
C GLN A 189 -11.69 -23.33 10.37
N LEU A 190 -11.47 -22.72 9.22
CA LEU A 190 -11.56 -23.35 7.91
C LEU A 190 -10.81 -24.69 7.83
N PHE A 191 -9.53 -24.72 8.27
CA PHE A 191 -8.69 -25.93 8.14
C PHE A 191 -9.17 -27.08 9.05
N GLN A 192 -9.79 -26.78 10.19
CA GLN A 192 -10.41 -27.77 11.08
C GLN A 192 -11.71 -28.29 10.47
N VAL A 193 -12.54 -27.40 9.92
CA VAL A 193 -13.77 -27.77 9.21
C VAL A 193 -13.46 -28.73 8.04
N LEU A 194 -12.46 -28.40 7.22
CA LEU A 194 -12.04 -29.26 6.11
C LEU A 194 -11.53 -30.64 6.58
N SER A 195 -10.79 -30.67 7.70
CA SER A 195 -10.36 -31.94 8.30
C SER A 195 -11.54 -32.76 8.84
N GLY A 196 -12.54 -32.11 9.43
CA GLY A 196 -13.79 -32.74 9.87
C GLY A 196 -14.54 -33.37 8.69
N ILE A 197 -14.82 -32.57 7.66
CA ILE A 197 -15.49 -33.05 6.43
C ILE A 197 -14.78 -34.29 5.85
N SER A 198 -13.47 -34.26 5.71
CA SER A 198 -12.70 -35.38 5.18
C SER A 198 -12.84 -36.66 6.04
N GLN A 199 -12.84 -36.51 7.37
CA GLN A 199 -13.03 -37.62 8.29
C GLN A 199 -14.47 -38.18 8.25
N ASP A 200 -15.48 -37.33 8.21
CA ASP A 200 -16.89 -37.72 8.22
C ASP A 200 -17.32 -38.34 6.88
N ILE A 201 -16.70 -37.93 5.76
CA ILE A 201 -16.84 -38.66 4.48
C ILE A 201 -16.29 -40.09 4.60
N ARG A 202 -15.10 -40.27 5.21
CA ARG A 202 -14.54 -41.62 5.43
C ARG A 202 -15.41 -42.46 6.35
N ALA A 203 -15.94 -41.84 7.41
CA ALA A 203 -16.83 -42.49 8.37
C ALA A 203 -18.23 -42.78 7.79
N ASN A 204 -18.62 -42.18 6.67
CA ASN A 204 -19.96 -42.22 6.10
C ASN A 204 -21.03 -41.69 7.04
N ASP A 205 -20.72 -40.63 7.79
CA ASP A 205 -21.65 -39.99 8.73
C ASP A 205 -22.34 -38.79 8.06
N GLY A 206 -23.51 -39.05 7.45
CA GLY A 206 -24.27 -38.01 6.77
C GLY A 206 -24.89 -36.96 7.70
N SER A 207 -25.00 -37.22 9.00
CA SER A 207 -25.56 -36.25 9.95
C SER A 207 -24.53 -35.17 10.31
N THR A 208 -23.31 -35.57 10.60
CA THR A 208 -22.19 -34.65 10.87
C THR A 208 -21.76 -33.86 9.63
N LEU A 209 -21.79 -34.49 8.45
CA LEU A 209 -21.53 -33.79 7.16
C LEU A 209 -22.50 -32.63 6.88
N SER A 210 -23.75 -32.71 7.36
CA SER A 210 -24.71 -31.60 7.22
C SER A 210 -24.34 -30.43 8.12
N ASP A 211 -23.86 -30.70 9.35
CA ASP A 211 -23.37 -29.68 10.26
C ASP A 211 -22.06 -29.07 9.78
N ASP A 212 -21.16 -29.87 9.22
CA ASP A 212 -19.90 -29.43 8.62
C ASP A 212 -20.14 -28.53 7.40
N LEU A 213 -21.15 -28.82 6.59
CA LEU A 213 -21.53 -27.96 5.46
C LEU A 213 -21.96 -26.57 5.97
N THR A 214 -22.68 -26.52 7.08
CA THR A 214 -23.08 -25.26 7.73
C THR A 214 -21.86 -24.50 8.27
N ASN A 215 -20.91 -25.22 8.88
CA ASN A 215 -19.65 -24.63 9.35
C ASN A 215 -18.78 -24.12 8.19
N LEU A 216 -18.76 -24.86 7.06
CA LEU A 216 -18.06 -24.46 5.84
C LEU A 216 -18.67 -23.18 5.22
N ASP A 217 -20.00 -23.13 5.13
CA ASP A 217 -20.70 -21.93 4.64
C ASP A 217 -20.40 -20.72 5.58
N THR A 218 -20.38 -20.91 6.89
CA THR A 218 -19.99 -19.87 7.85
C THR A 218 -18.54 -19.40 7.66
N ALA A 219 -17.60 -20.33 7.45
CA ALA A 219 -16.20 -20.00 7.17
C ALA A 219 -16.04 -19.27 5.84
N HIS A 220 -16.81 -19.63 4.82
CA HIS A 220 -16.84 -18.96 3.53
C HIS A 220 -17.40 -17.54 3.62
N ASP A 221 -18.47 -17.32 4.38
CA ASP A 221 -19.05 -16.00 4.62
C ASP A 221 -18.06 -15.07 5.35
N LEU A 222 -17.34 -15.59 6.35
CA LEU A 222 -16.28 -14.86 7.04
C LEU A 222 -15.16 -14.44 6.07
N LEU A 223 -14.72 -15.37 5.23
CA LEU A 223 -13.67 -15.12 4.23
C LEU A 223 -14.12 -14.05 3.23
N ASN A 224 -15.35 -14.13 2.72
CA ASN A 224 -15.90 -13.14 1.79
C ASN A 224 -16.09 -11.75 2.46
N SER A 225 -16.48 -11.70 3.73
CA SER A 225 -16.54 -10.46 4.49
C SER A 225 -15.15 -9.83 4.63
N THR A 226 -14.15 -10.64 4.93
CA THR A 226 -12.75 -10.21 5.04
C THR A 226 -12.21 -9.74 3.67
N LEU A 227 -12.51 -10.46 2.59
CA LEU A 227 -12.15 -10.07 1.23
C LEU A 227 -12.76 -8.71 0.86
N SER A 228 -14.01 -8.45 1.25
CA SER A 228 -14.69 -7.18 1.02
C SER A 228 -14.04 -6.04 1.79
N ASP A 229 -13.65 -6.26 3.06
CA ASP A 229 -12.96 -5.25 3.87
C ASP A 229 -11.54 -4.95 3.31
N VAL A 230 -10.80 -5.98 2.91
CA VAL A 230 -9.50 -5.83 2.24
C VAL A 230 -9.65 -5.04 0.95
N GLY A 231 -10.67 -5.34 0.13
CA GLY A 231 -10.99 -4.60 -1.10
C GLY A 231 -11.31 -3.12 -0.83
N ALA A 232 -12.06 -2.83 0.22
CA ALA A 232 -12.35 -1.45 0.62
C ALA A 232 -11.08 -0.69 1.05
N ARG A 233 -10.18 -1.35 1.80
CA ARG A 233 -8.87 -0.79 2.19
C ARG A 233 -7.98 -0.57 0.96
N TYR A 234 -7.93 -1.52 0.02
CA TYR A 234 -7.19 -1.41 -1.23
C TYR A 234 -7.65 -0.19 -2.04
N ASN A 235 -8.96 -0.04 -2.25
CA ASN A 235 -9.53 1.11 -2.96
C ASN A 235 -9.21 2.43 -2.26
N ARG A 236 -9.27 2.46 -0.91
CA ARG A 236 -8.90 3.65 -0.14
C ARG A 236 -7.43 4.03 -0.34
N VAL A 237 -6.51 3.07 -0.32
CA VAL A 237 -5.08 3.33 -0.55
C VAL A 237 -4.85 3.81 -1.97
N THR A 238 -5.53 3.23 -2.96
CA THR A 238 -5.47 3.66 -4.37
C THR A 238 -5.88 5.12 -4.52
N GLN A 239 -6.99 5.53 -3.90
CA GLN A 239 -7.45 6.92 -3.92
C GLN A 239 -6.45 7.87 -3.23
N MET A 240 -5.87 7.44 -2.10
CA MET A 240 -4.88 8.24 -1.39
C MET A 240 -3.60 8.39 -2.20
N LYS A 241 -3.15 7.34 -2.89
CA LYS A 241 -2.02 7.40 -3.82
C LYS A 241 -2.29 8.39 -4.95
N GLN A 242 -3.44 8.29 -5.61
CA GLN A 242 -3.83 9.22 -6.68
C GLN A 242 -3.79 10.67 -6.18
N SER A 243 -4.39 10.93 -5.02
CA SER A 243 -4.38 12.28 -4.41
C SER A 243 -2.96 12.75 -4.07
N ALA A 244 -2.07 11.85 -3.61
CA ALA A 244 -0.68 12.19 -3.35
C ALA A 244 0.09 12.52 -4.63
N ASP A 245 -0.13 11.76 -5.70
CA ASP A 245 0.52 11.98 -7.00
C ASP A 245 0.03 13.29 -7.64
N ASP A 246 -1.27 13.61 -7.59
CA ASP A 246 -1.83 14.88 -8.06
C ASP A 246 -1.28 16.08 -7.25
N HIS A 247 -1.19 15.90 -5.92
CA HIS A 247 -0.60 16.92 -5.05
C HIS A 247 0.89 17.14 -5.35
N LEU A 248 1.63 16.07 -5.61
CA LEU A 248 3.04 16.13 -5.99
C LEU A 248 3.25 16.95 -7.27
N LEU A 249 2.40 16.75 -8.28
CA LEU A 249 2.43 17.54 -9.52
C LEU A 249 2.17 19.02 -9.24
N SER A 250 1.16 19.33 -8.42
CA SER A 250 0.82 20.71 -8.07
C SER A 250 1.96 21.40 -7.32
N VAL A 251 2.53 20.76 -6.30
CA VAL A 251 3.63 21.32 -5.49
C VAL A 251 4.90 21.45 -6.34
N SER A 252 5.17 20.48 -7.22
CA SER A 252 6.32 20.55 -8.14
C SER A 252 6.19 21.72 -9.13
N SER A 253 4.99 21.98 -9.64
CA SER A 253 4.72 23.16 -10.48
C SER A 253 4.96 24.47 -9.72
N GLN A 254 4.43 24.59 -8.48
CA GLN A 254 4.66 25.77 -7.64
C GLN A 254 6.15 25.97 -7.31
N LEU A 255 6.88 24.89 -7.09
CA LEU A 255 8.31 24.93 -6.84
C LEU A 255 9.08 25.42 -8.08
N SER A 256 8.72 24.92 -9.26
CA SER A 256 9.27 25.36 -10.55
C SER A 256 8.98 26.84 -10.81
N ASP A 257 7.77 27.33 -10.51
CA ASP A 257 7.41 28.75 -10.65
C ASP A 257 8.26 29.69 -9.77
N ILE A 258 8.77 29.18 -8.65
CA ILE A 258 9.63 29.96 -7.73
C ILE A 258 11.10 29.82 -8.07
N GLU A 259 11.55 28.63 -8.46
CA GLU A 259 12.97 28.32 -8.65
C GLU A 259 13.46 28.50 -10.08
N ASP A 260 12.60 28.27 -11.11
CA ASP A 260 12.99 28.21 -12.50
C ASP A 260 12.56 29.50 -13.25
N GLU A 261 13.48 30.04 -14.06
CA GLU A 261 13.25 31.27 -14.82
C GLU A 261 12.62 31.04 -16.21
N ILE A 262 12.65 29.81 -16.72
CA ILE A 262 12.47 29.50 -18.15
C ILE A 262 11.01 29.45 -18.61
N GLY A 263 10.00 29.54 -17.71
CA GLY A 263 8.58 29.44 -18.07
C GLY A 263 7.88 30.71 -18.56
N ARG A 264 8.47 31.89 -18.36
CA ARG A 264 7.77 33.17 -18.60
C ARG A 264 8.16 33.94 -19.84
N ALA A 265 9.14 33.47 -20.63
CA ALA A 265 9.66 34.21 -21.80
C ALA A 265 8.96 33.86 -23.11
N HIS A 266 8.01 32.97 -23.17
CA HIS A 266 7.29 32.57 -24.37
C HIS A 266 5.77 32.44 -24.10
N VAL A 267 5.14 33.60 -23.91
CA VAL A 267 3.71 33.82 -24.26
C VAL A 267 3.57 35.24 -24.76
#